data_a736fae419a49edafc47c676838d86cb
#
_entry.id   a736fae419a49edafc47c676838d86cb
#
_cell.length_a   1.000
_cell.length_b   1.000
_cell.length_c   1.000
_cell.angle_alpha   90.00
_cell.angle_beta   90.00
_cell.angle_gamma   90.00
#
_symmetry.space_group_name_H-M   'P 1'
#
loop_
_entity.id
_entity.type
_entity.pdbx_description
1 polymer ?
#
loop_
_entity_poly.entity_id
_entity_poly.type
_entity_poly.pdbx_seq_one_letter_code
_entity_poly.pdbx_strand_id
1 'polypeptide(L)'
;MKTITIILVTLLIIILLAITNIAMAQNGSENKETIQLFNGKDLSNWVFKLKDPSIDPASVFTVSNGVIHISGNPFGYMRTKDAYSDYKLHVEWRWPSEATNSGVFLHAQQPDTIWLKCVECQLQAGNAGDFVCMNGADMTERTDKSKVFVKKLAASSEKPTGEWNTMEVVCKANTIEVSVNGIVQNKGTNVSLSEGSICLQSEGKDIEFKNVFLTNLESLRLRGKK
;
A
#
# COMPACT_ATOMS: atom_id res chain seq x y z
N MET A 1 40.03 27.19 -45.19
CA MET A 1 39.40 25.85 -45.25
C MET A 1 39.70 24.96 -44.02
N LYS A 2 40.96 24.76 -43.61
CA LYS A 2 41.32 23.88 -42.47
C LYS A 2 40.69 24.30 -41.14
N THR A 3 40.56 25.58 -40.83
CA THR A 3 40.01 26.10 -39.57
C THR A 3 38.49 25.85 -39.45
N ILE A 4 37.73 25.97 -40.54
CA ILE A 4 36.27 25.72 -40.58
C ILE A 4 35.99 24.22 -40.40
N THR A 5 36.81 23.35 -40.96
CA THR A 5 36.70 21.90 -40.82
C THR A 5 36.92 21.44 -39.38
N ILE A 6 37.89 22.05 -38.66
CA ILE A 6 38.18 21.74 -37.25
C ILE A 6 36.99 22.17 -36.36
N ILE A 7 36.39 23.35 -36.60
CA ILE A 7 35.24 23.84 -35.83
C ILE A 7 34.01 22.92 -36.03
N LEU A 8 33.74 22.47 -37.25
CA LEU A 8 32.64 21.56 -37.56
C LEU A 8 32.84 20.19 -36.90
N VAL A 9 34.05 19.65 -36.87
CA VAL A 9 34.35 18.37 -36.22
C VAL A 9 34.21 18.45 -34.70
N THR A 10 34.66 19.54 -34.07
CA THR A 10 34.51 19.74 -32.61
C THR A 10 33.03 19.91 -32.24
N LEU A 11 32.22 20.63 -33.04
CA LEU A 11 30.82 20.79 -32.79
C LEU A 11 30.05 19.43 -32.89
N LEU A 12 30.41 18.59 -33.87
CA LEU A 12 29.84 17.25 -34.06
C LEU A 12 30.17 16.32 -32.86
N ILE A 13 31.38 16.39 -32.34
CA ILE A 13 31.79 15.60 -31.16
C ILE A 13 31.03 16.05 -29.89
N ILE A 14 30.80 17.36 -29.71
CA ILE A 14 30.04 17.87 -28.56
C ILE A 14 28.58 17.45 -28.65
N ILE A 15 27.98 17.47 -29.84
CA ILE A 15 26.64 17.00 -30.08
C ILE A 15 26.51 15.49 -29.81
N LEU A 16 27.48 14.69 -30.27
CA LEU A 16 27.50 13.24 -30.03
C LEU A 16 27.63 12.92 -28.53
N LEU A 17 28.49 13.64 -27.80
CA LEU A 17 28.61 13.49 -26.34
C LEU A 17 27.37 13.95 -25.58
N ALA A 18 26.66 14.97 -26.05
CA ALA A 18 25.38 15.39 -25.48
C ALA A 18 24.27 14.33 -25.69
N ILE A 19 24.21 13.72 -26.88
CA ILE A 19 23.24 12.66 -27.21
C ILE A 19 23.50 11.40 -26.38
N THR A 20 24.77 11.02 -26.16
CA THR A 20 25.12 9.86 -25.34
C THR A 20 24.78 10.08 -23.85
N ASN A 21 24.97 11.30 -23.32
CA ASN A 21 24.57 11.62 -21.96
C ASN A 21 23.05 11.66 -21.78
N ILE A 22 22.28 12.11 -22.77
CA ILE A 22 20.82 12.07 -22.74
C ILE A 22 20.31 10.61 -22.81
N ALA A 23 20.92 9.76 -23.65
CA ALA A 23 20.58 8.35 -23.73
C ALA A 23 20.90 7.57 -22.44
N MET A 24 21.99 7.92 -21.75
CA MET A 24 22.32 7.34 -20.43
C MET A 24 21.38 7.83 -19.31
N ALA A 25 20.90 9.07 -19.38
CA ALA A 25 19.93 9.59 -18.43
C ALA A 25 18.51 8.97 -18.58
N GLN A 26 18.16 8.55 -19.79
CA GLN A 26 16.87 7.88 -20.04
C GLN A 26 16.87 6.38 -19.67
N ASN A 27 18.02 5.72 -19.56
CA ASN A 27 18.11 4.31 -19.15
C ASN A 27 18.11 4.10 -17.61
N GLY A 28 17.98 5.16 -16.81
CA GLY A 28 17.89 5.10 -15.35
C GLY A 28 16.46 4.96 -14.80
N SER A 29 15.45 4.69 -15.61
CA SER A 29 14.14 4.26 -15.12
C SER A 29 14.29 2.86 -14.55
N GLU A 30 14.56 2.75 -13.24
CA GLU A 30 14.42 1.50 -12.51
C GLU A 30 13.04 0.93 -12.80
N ASN A 31 13.02 -0.17 -13.54
CA ASN A 31 11.79 -0.90 -13.84
C ASN A 31 11.35 -1.58 -12.53
N LYS A 32 10.68 -0.82 -11.65
CA LYS A 32 10.14 -1.32 -10.38
C LYS A 32 8.99 -2.25 -10.71
N GLU A 33 9.10 -3.49 -10.27
CA GLU A 33 8.06 -4.49 -10.48
C GLU A 33 6.78 -4.08 -9.72
N THR A 34 5.68 -3.98 -10.46
CA THR A 34 4.34 -3.76 -9.90
C THR A 34 3.62 -5.09 -9.77
N ILE A 35 3.17 -5.41 -8.57
CA ILE A 35 2.44 -6.64 -8.24
C ILE A 35 0.97 -6.29 -8.00
N GLN A 36 0.07 -6.81 -8.83
CA GLN A 36 -1.37 -6.66 -8.66
C GLN A 36 -1.83 -7.59 -7.53
N LEU A 37 -2.24 -7.03 -6.39
CA LEU A 37 -2.82 -7.79 -5.29
C LEU A 37 -4.27 -8.17 -5.61
N PHE A 38 -4.98 -7.31 -6.33
CA PHE A 38 -6.30 -7.57 -6.88
C PHE A 38 -6.26 -7.54 -8.41
N ASN A 39 -6.68 -8.62 -9.04
CA ASN A 39 -6.63 -8.81 -10.51
C ASN A 39 -7.85 -8.19 -11.25
N GLY A 40 -8.78 -7.55 -10.51
CA GLY A 40 -10.01 -6.98 -11.06
C GLY A 40 -11.11 -8.00 -11.39
N LYS A 41 -10.90 -9.30 -11.13
CA LYS A 41 -11.81 -10.38 -11.56
C LYS A 41 -12.30 -11.26 -10.42
N ASP A 42 -11.39 -11.67 -9.53
CA ASP A 42 -11.67 -12.61 -8.45
C ASP A 42 -10.75 -12.38 -7.24
N LEU A 43 -10.99 -13.12 -6.18
CA LEU A 43 -10.24 -13.08 -4.93
C LEU A 43 -9.31 -14.29 -4.74
N SER A 44 -8.89 -14.93 -5.83
CA SER A 44 -8.05 -16.15 -5.80
C SER A 44 -6.70 -15.96 -5.11
N ASN A 45 -6.18 -14.71 -5.03
CA ASN A 45 -4.94 -14.36 -4.33
C ASN A 45 -5.12 -14.10 -2.83
N TRP A 46 -6.36 -14.23 -2.31
CA TRP A 46 -6.69 -13.88 -0.95
C TRP A 46 -7.07 -15.08 -0.10
N VAL A 47 -6.85 -14.97 1.20
CA VAL A 47 -7.30 -15.88 2.26
C VAL A 47 -8.21 -15.10 3.19
N PHE A 48 -9.27 -15.72 3.65
CA PHE A 48 -10.31 -15.07 4.43
C PHE A 48 -10.31 -15.54 5.87
N LYS A 49 -10.57 -14.61 6.79
CA LYS A 49 -10.79 -14.89 8.20
C LYS A 49 -11.98 -14.09 8.70
N LEU A 50 -12.99 -14.77 9.15
CA LEU A 50 -14.16 -14.17 9.79
C LEU A 50 -14.20 -14.53 11.28
N LYS A 51 -14.77 -13.64 12.10
CA LYS A 51 -15.00 -13.86 13.53
C LYS A 51 -15.94 -15.03 13.74
N ASP A 52 -16.97 -15.14 12.92
CA ASP A 52 -17.87 -16.29 12.89
C ASP A 52 -17.45 -17.24 11.76
N PRO A 53 -16.85 -18.40 12.08
CA PRO A 53 -16.39 -19.35 11.08
C PRO A 53 -17.54 -20.13 10.38
N SER A 54 -18.78 -19.99 10.83
CA SER A 54 -19.93 -20.61 10.19
C SER A 54 -20.43 -19.82 8.98
N ILE A 55 -20.02 -18.55 8.83
CA ILE A 55 -20.39 -17.68 7.72
C ILE A 55 -19.48 -17.96 6.53
N ASP A 56 -20.07 -18.16 5.36
CA ASP A 56 -19.32 -18.28 4.11
C ASP A 56 -18.64 -16.93 3.77
N PRO A 57 -17.32 -16.87 3.67
CA PRO A 57 -16.61 -15.65 3.27
C PRO A 57 -17.12 -15.05 1.95
N ALA A 58 -17.62 -15.86 1.02
CA ALA A 58 -18.19 -15.40 -0.25
C ALA A 58 -19.45 -14.55 -0.08
N SER A 59 -20.09 -14.56 1.10
CA SER A 59 -21.20 -13.66 1.42
C SER A 59 -20.74 -12.29 1.95
N VAL A 60 -19.48 -12.17 2.35
CA VAL A 60 -18.88 -10.96 2.94
C VAL A 60 -17.96 -10.25 1.97
N PHE A 61 -17.18 -11.03 1.22
CA PHE A 61 -16.18 -10.53 0.27
C PHE A 61 -16.61 -10.95 -1.14
N THR A 62 -17.03 -10.00 -1.95
CA THR A 62 -17.49 -10.25 -3.31
C THR A 62 -16.78 -9.37 -4.32
N VAL A 63 -16.85 -9.72 -5.60
CA VAL A 63 -16.30 -8.92 -6.70
C VAL A 63 -17.35 -8.67 -7.76
N SER A 64 -17.52 -7.44 -8.14
CA SER A 64 -18.31 -7.08 -9.32
C SER A 64 -17.72 -5.85 -10.01
N ASN A 65 -17.75 -5.83 -11.34
CA ASN A 65 -17.28 -4.70 -12.16
C ASN A 65 -15.86 -4.19 -11.81
N GLY A 66 -14.93 -5.08 -11.45
CA GLY A 66 -13.57 -4.72 -11.08
C GLY A 66 -13.42 -4.09 -9.69
N VAL A 67 -14.44 -4.25 -8.84
CA VAL A 67 -14.50 -3.71 -7.49
C VAL A 67 -14.65 -4.86 -6.48
N ILE A 68 -13.87 -4.83 -5.41
CA ILE A 68 -14.07 -5.66 -4.22
C ILE A 68 -15.14 -4.97 -3.36
N HIS A 69 -16.19 -5.71 -2.99
CA HIS A 69 -17.21 -5.27 -2.06
C HIS A 69 -17.05 -6.06 -0.76
N ILE A 70 -16.95 -5.37 0.36
CA ILE A 70 -16.86 -5.94 1.70
C ILE A 70 -18.07 -5.42 2.50
N SER A 71 -18.91 -6.33 3.01
CA SER A 71 -20.15 -5.98 3.70
C SER A 71 -19.96 -5.35 5.08
N GLY A 72 -18.75 -5.43 5.64
CA GLY A 72 -18.40 -4.91 6.96
C GLY A 72 -18.89 -5.77 8.15
N ASN A 73 -19.74 -6.75 7.93
CA ASN A 73 -20.27 -7.65 8.95
C ASN A 73 -20.47 -9.08 8.38
N PRO A 74 -19.98 -10.12 9.08
CA PRO A 74 -19.27 -10.10 10.37
C PRO A 74 -17.88 -9.48 10.28
N PHE A 75 -17.34 -9.10 11.45
CA PHE A 75 -15.94 -8.67 11.59
C PHE A 75 -14.97 -9.74 11.05
N GLY A 76 -13.97 -9.30 10.35
CA GLY A 76 -12.95 -10.16 9.78
C GLY A 76 -12.02 -9.41 8.83
N TYR A 77 -11.34 -10.16 8.00
CA TYR A 77 -10.45 -9.61 6.97
C TYR A 77 -10.23 -10.61 5.83
N MET A 78 -9.81 -10.07 4.70
CA MET A 78 -9.14 -10.83 3.65
C MET A 78 -7.66 -10.44 3.62
N ARG A 79 -6.74 -11.40 3.52
CA ARG A 79 -5.30 -11.17 3.45
C ARG A 79 -4.68 -11.74 2.19
N THR A 80 -3.59 -11.15 1.73
CA THR A 80 -2.79 -11.74 0.65
C THR A 80 -2.21 -13.10 1.05
N LYS A 81 -2.06 -14.02 0.09
CA LYS A 81 -1.39 -15.31 0.31
C LYS A 81 0.08 -15.11 0.62
N ASP A 82 0.73 -14.18 -0.07
CA ASP A 82 2.13 -13.88 0.06
C ASP A 82 2.38 -12.78 1.11
N ALA A 83 3.60 -12.75 1.64
CA ALA A 83 4.13 -11.71 2.50
C ALA A 83 5.00 -10.75 1.69
N TYR A 84 5.05 -9.50 2.10
CA TYR A 84 5.76 -8.43 1.40
C TYR A 84 6.56 -7.57 2.39
N SER A 85 7.73 -7.09 1.92
CA SER A 85 8.58 -6.10 2.59
C SER A 85 9.03 -5.07 1.56
N ASP A 86 9.43 -3.88 1.99
CA ASP A 86 10.01 -2.82 1.15
C ASP A 86 9.19 -2.51 -0.11
N TYR A 87 7.97 -2.04 0.09
CA TYR A 87 7.03 -1.74 -0.99
C TYR A 87 6.41 -0.34 -0.86
N LYS A 88 5.89 0.15 -1.98
CA LYS A 88 4.87 1.19 -2.04
C LYS A 88 3.54 0.53 -2.39
N LEU A 89 2.58 0.54 -1.46
CA LEU A 89 1.23 0.03 -1.64
C LEU A 89 0.31 1.15 -2.11
N HIS A 90 -0.52 0.84 -3.10
CA HIS A 90 -1.63 1.68 -3.57
C HIS A 90 -2.95 0.99 -3.31
N VAL A 91 -3.92 1.71 -2.74
CA VAL A 91 -5.28 1.24 -2.48
C VAL A 91 -6.27 2.36 -2.79
N GLU A 92 -7.24 2.10 -3.65
CA GLU A 92 -8.40 2.98 -3.78
C GLU A 92 -9.59 2.38 -3.01
N TRP A 93 -10.29 3.22 -2.25
CA TRP A 93 -11.41 2.80 -1.42
C TRP A 93 -12.52 3.87 -1.39
N ARG A 94 -13.75 3.45 -1.12
CA ARG A 94 -14.87 4.35 -0.84
C ARG A 94 -15.92 3.71 0.06
N TRP A 95 -16.68 4.55 0.72
CA TRP A 95 -17.92 4.17 1.38
C TRP A 95 -19.07 4.34 0.38
N PRO A 96 -19.78 3.27 -0.04
CA PRO A 96 -20.85 3.41 -1.04
C PRO A 96 -22.10 4.11 -0.48
N SER A 97 -22.35 4.02 0.84
CA SER A 97 -23.56 4.57 1.47
C SER A 97 -23.28 5.28 2.80
N GLU A 98 -22.73 4.60 3.79
CA GLU A 98 -22.49 5.12 5.13
C GLU A 98 -21.03 4.91 5.51
N ALA A 99 -20.35 6.00 5.87
CA ALA A 99 -18.95 5.95 6.29
C ALA A 99 -18.86 5.52 7.76
N THR A 100 -18.17 4.38 8.03
CA THR A 100 -18.05 3.82 9.37
C THR A 100 -16.62 3.42 9.69
N ASN A 101 -16.28 2.13 9.66
CA ASN A 101 -14.97 1.61 10.01
C ASN A 101 -14.50 0.51 9.07
N SER A 102 -13.21 0.55 8.75
CA SER A 102 -12.43 -0.47 8.05
C SER A 102 -10.95 -0.17 8.23
N GLY A 103 -10.06 -0.99 7.66
CA GLY A 103 -8.62 -0.78 7.74
C GLY A 103 -7.85 -1.54 6.67
N VAL A 104 -6.63 -1.09 6.42
CA VAL A 104 -5.62 -1.78 5.63
C VAL A 104 -4.51 -2.24 6.58
N PHE A 105 -4.38 -3.57 6.78
CA PHE A 105 -3.36 -4.10 7.68
C PHE A 105 -2.06 -4.32 6.91
N LEU A 106 -0.97 -3.90 7.51
CA LEU A 106 0.39 -4.01 6.99
C LEU A 106 1.18 -5.02 7.81
N HIS A 107 2.00 -5.81 7.13
CA HIS A 107 2.90 -6.78 7.77
C HIS A 107 2.16 -7.72 8.74
N ALA A 108 0.97 -8.17 8.35
CA ALA A 108 0.16 -9.08 9.16
C ALA A 108 0.84 -10.42 9.33
N GLN A 109 0.99 -10.85 10.61
CA GLN A 109 1.73 -12.03 11.00
C GLN A 109 0.83 -13.26 11.10
N GLN A 110 1.38 -14.42 10.79
CA GLN A 110 0.75 -15.70 11.02
C GLN A 110 0.95 -16.19 12.50
N PRO A 111 0.08 -17.04 13.05
CA PRO A 111 -1.09 -17.67 12.41
C PRO A 111 -2.30 -16.75 12.29
N ASP A 112 -3.25 -17.12 11.42
CA ASP A 112 -4.49 -16.39 11.17
C ASP A 112 -5.42 -16.40 12.41
N THR A 113 -5.23 -15.46 13.30
CA THR A 113 -6.13 -15.16 14.42
C THR A 113 -7.07 -14.02 14.03
N ILE A 114 -8.18 -13.85 14.74
CA ILE A 114 -9.10 -12.73 14.44
C ILE A 114 -8.46 -11.37 14.73
N TRP A 115 -7.54 -11.31 15.68
CA TRP A 115 -6.71 -10.15 16.00
C TRP A 115 -5.26 -10.45 15.63
N LEU A 116 -4.89 -10.16 14.39
CA LEU A 116 -3.52 -10.34 13.90
C LEU A 116 -2.53 -9.39 14.58
N LYS A 117 -1.27 -9.82 14.70
CA LYS A 117 -0.20 -8.88 14.99
C LYS A 117 0.15 -8.15 13.71
N CYS A 118 -0.14 -6.86 13.62
CA CYS A 118 0.06 -6.03 12.44
C CYS A 118 0.06 -4.54 12.80
N VAL A 119 0.43 -3.69 11.86
CA VAL A 119 0.12 -2.26 11.88
C VAL A 119 -1.04 -2.01 10.93
N GLU A 120 -2.12 -1.44 11.44
CA GLU A 120 -3.24 -1.04 10.62
C GLU A 120 -3.10 0.43 10.19
N CYS A 121 -3.24 0.69 8.89
CA CYS A 121 -3.61 2.00 8.38
C CYS A 121 -5.14 2.11 8.47
N GLN A 122 -5.59 2.87 9.46
CA GLN A 122 -7.01 3.03 9.80
C GLN A 122 -7.78 3.68 8.64
N LEU A 123 -9.02 3.19 8.40
CA LEU A 123 -9.99 3.79 7.48
C LEU A 123 -11.27 4.24 8.19
N GLN A 124 -11.32 4.23 9.53
CA GLN A 124 -12.47 4.81 10.26
C GLN A 124 -12.75 6.23 9.75
N ALA A 125 -14.00 6.51 9.45
CA ALA A 125 -14.44 7.79 8.92
C ALA A 125 -13.93 8.99 9.73
N GLY A 126 -13.28 9.93 9.07
CA GLY A 126 -12.60 11.07 9.68
C GLY A 126 -11.22 10.78 10.25
N ASN A 127 -10.81 9.50 10.38
CA ASN A 127 -9.55 9.07 10.98
C ASN A 127 -8.64 8.29 10.01
N ALA A 128 -8.96 8.26 8.71
CA ALA A 128 -8.12 7.59 7.73
C ALA A 128 -6.68 8.11 7.78
N GLY A 129 -5.72 7.16 7.94
CA GLY A 129 -4.31 7.46 8.12
C GLY A 129 -3.83 7.49 9.58
N ASP A 130 -4.68 7.31 10.61
CA ASP A 130 -4.21 6.89 11.93
C ASP A 130 -3.49 5.54 11.81
N PHE A 131 -2.52 5.25 12.68
CA PHE A 131 -2.02 3.88 12.84
C PHE A 131 -2.64 3.20 14.05
N VAL A 132 -2.89 1.89 13.92
CA VAL A 132 -3.26 1.02 15.04
C VAL A 132 -2.23 -0.09 15.17
N CYS A 133 -1.51 -0.11 16.29
CA CYS A 133 -0.52 -1.14 16.59
C CYS A 133 -1.25 -2.33 17.24
N MET A 134 -1.60 -3.34 16.44
CA MET A 134 -2.42 -4.45 16.88
C MET A 134 -1.58 -5.59 17.47
N ASN A 135 -2.10 -6.21 18.52
CA ASN A 135 -1.59 -7.46 19.12
C ASN A 135 -0.07 -7.49 19.36
N GLY A 136 0.46 -6.41 19.97
CA GLY A 136 1.89 -6.29 20.31
C GLY A 136 2.79 -5.78 19.18
N ALA A 137 2.24 -5.29 18.08
CA ALA A 137 2.98 -4.41 17.19
C ALA A 137 3.30 -3.09 17.88
N ASP A 138 4.40 -2.45 17.51
CA ASP A 138 4.86 -1.21 18.14
C ASP A 138 5.65 -0.34 17.16
N MET A 139 5.77 0.95 17.49
CA MET A 139 6.57 1.93 16.80
C MET A 139 6.95 3.09 17.74
N THR A 140 7.94 3.88 17.37
CA THR A 140 8.42 5.02 18.18
C THR A 140 7.30 6.00 18.50
N GLU A 141 6.45 6.32 17.54
CA GLU A 141 5.39 7.32 17.64
C GLU A 141 4.23 6.90 18.56
N ARG A 142 4.15 5.61 18.91
CA ARG A 142 3.25 5.13 19.97
C ARG A 142 3.84 5.41 21.35
N THR A 143 3.79 6.66 21.79
CA THR A 143 4.37 7.12 23.06
C THR A 143 3.59 6.66 24.28
N ASP A 144 2.26 6.60 24.20
CA ASP A 144 1.38 6.06 25.24
C ASP A 144 1.16 4.55 25.00
N LYS A 145 1.90 3.71 25.70
CA LYS A 145 1.84 2.25 25.55
C LYS A 145 0.53 1.61 26.06
N SER A 146 -0.31 2.37 26.76
CA SER A 146 -1.65 1.91 27.16
C SER A 146 -2.67 1.98 26.00
N LYS A 147 -2.36 2.72 24.94
CA LYS A 147 -3.19 2.88 23.74
C LYS A 147 -2.55 2.16 22.56
N VAL A 148 -3.37 1.69 21.65
CA VAL A 148 -2.93 1.07 20.39
C VAL A 148 -2.83 2.07 19.24
N PHE A 149 -3.46 3.24 19.37
CA PHE A 149 -3.56 4.25 18.32
C PHE A 149 -2.37 5.21 18.30
N VAL A 150 -1.91 5.53 17.09
CA VAL A 150 -1.04 6.66 16.79
C VAL A 150 -1.83 7.59 15.87
N LYS A 151 -2.21 8.75 16.40
CA LYS A 151 -3.05 9.69 15.66
C LYS A 151 -2.32 10.32 14.50
N LYS A 152 -3.06 10.56 13.42
CA LYS A 152 -2.55 11.21 12.20
C LYS A 152 -2.06 12.64 12.49
N LEU A 153 -1.11 13.08 11.68
CA LEU A 153 -0.40 14.36 11.82
C LEU A 153 -1.14 15.53 11.16
N ALA A 154 -2.02 15.23 10.20
CA ALA A 154 -2.75 16.23 9.41
C ALA A 154 -4.28 16.11 9.61
N ALA A 155 -5.02 17.14 9.26
CA ALA A 155 -6.47 17.08 9.15
C ALA A 155 -6.90 16.02 8.13
N SER A 156 -8.10 15.45 8.29
CA SER A 156 -8.64 14.47 7.34
C SER A 156 -8.69 15.05 5.93
N SER A 157 -8.16 14.28 4.98
CA SER A 157 -8.24 14.58 3.54
C SER A 157 -9.22 13.66 2.82
N GLU A 158 -10.08 12.95 3.58
CA GLU A 158 -11.08 12.06 3.02
C GLU A 158 -12.10 12.82 2.19
N LYS A 159 -12.52 12.20 1.09
CA LYS A 159 -13.61 12.70 0.24
C LYS A 159 -14.96 12.26 0.80
N PRO A 160 -16.04 12.94 0.42
CA PRO A 160 -17.40 12.56 0.80
C PRO A 160 -17.74 11.11 0.45
N THR A 161 -18.70 10.55 1.19
CA THR A 161 -19.31 9.24 0.90
C THR A 161 -19.73 9.14 -0.58
N GLY A 162 -19.43 8.00 -1.20
CA GLY A 162 -19.66 7.76 -2.63
C GLY A 162 -18.44 8.07 -3.51
N GLU A 163 -17.51 8.91 -3.06
CA GLU A 163 -16.31 9.26 -3.81
C GLU A 163 -15.12 8.35 -3.48
N TRP A 164 -14.31 8.06 -4.49
CA TRP A 164 -13.11 7.25 -4.35
C TRP A 164 -11.97 8.04 -3.69
N ASN A 165 -11.46 7.50 -2.59
CA ASN A 165 -10.24 7.93 -1.93
C ASN A 165 -9.06 7.10 -2.42
N THR A 166 -7.85 7.66 -2.30
CA THR A 166 -6.59 6.97 -2.59
C THR A 166 -5.73 6.94 -1.34
N MET A 167 -5.27 5.76 -0.95
CA MET A 167 -4.24 5.59 0.07
C MET A 167 -2.96 5.12 -0.58
N GLU A 168 -1.85 5.77 -0.26
CA GLU A 168 -0.50 5.35 -0.61
C GLU A 168 0.26 5.05 0.68
N VAL A 169 0.88 3.88 0.77
CA VAL A 169 1.69 3.49 1.92
C VAL A 169 3.08 3.11 1.45
N VAL A 170 4.10 3.74 2.02
CA VAL A 170 5.50 3.38 1.78
C VAL A 170 6.02 2.65 3.01
N CYS A 171 6.31 1.36 2.85
CA CYS A 171 7.00 0.54 3.86
C CYS A 171 8.44 0.33 3.39
N LYS A 172 9.41 0.75 4.21
CA LYS A 172 10.84 0.56 3.90
C LYS A 172 11.60 0.22 5.18
N ALA A 173 12.22 -0.96 5.21
CA ALA A 173 12.86 -1.49 6.40
C ALA A 173 11.90 -1.42 7.61
N ASN A 174 12.21 -0.63 8.62
CA ASN A 174 11.39 -0.44 9.83
C ASN A 174 10.65 0.91 9.86
N THR A 175 10.29 1.47 8.68
CA THR A 175 9.54 2.72 8.58
C THR A 175 8.27 2.52 7.77
N ILE A 176 7.21 3.25 8.13
CA ILE A 176 5.94 3.31 7.40
C ILE A 176 5.55 4.79 7.24
N GLU A 177 5.18 5.18 6.01
CA GLU A 177 4.56 6.48 5.74
C GLU A 177 3.24 6.24 5.01
N VAL A 178 2.15 6.86 5.48
CA VAL A 178 0.84 6.78 4.85
C VAL A 178 0.37 8.16 4.40
N SER A 179 -0.15 8.23 3.18
CA SER A 179 -0.86 9.40 2.66
C SER A 179 -2.26 9.03 2.19
N VAL A 180 -3.19 9.96 2.34
CA VAL A 180 -4.57 9.85 1.86
C VAL A 180 -4.84 11.05 0.95
N ASN A 181 -5.28 10.77 -0.28
CA ASN A 181 -5.56 11.77 -1.31
C ASN A 181 -4.39 12.75 -1.53
N GLY A 182 -3.15 12.22 -1.48
CA GLY A 182 -1.91 12.98 -1.69
C GLY A 182 -1.41 13.75 -0.47
N ILE A 183 -2.13 13.74 0.66
CA ILE A 183 -1.70 14.39 1.91
C ILE A 183 -1.11 13.33 2.84
N VAL A 184 0.15 13.51 3.26
CA VAL A 184 0.78 12.65 4.27
C VAL A 184 0.00 12.77 5.56
N GLN A 185 -0.57 11.66 6.00
CA GLN A 185 -1.36 11.58 7.23
C GLN A 185 -0.52 11.13 8.42
N ASN A 186 0.41 10.19 8.22
CA ASN A 186 1.21 9.68 9.32
C ASN A 186 2.56 9.11 8.88
N LYS A 187 3.47 8.99 9.86
CA LYS A 187 4.79 8.34 9.71
C LYS A 187 5.08 7.53 10.96
N GLY A 188 5.60 6.32 10.77
CA GLY A 188 6.05 5.42 11.83
C GLY A 188 7.51 5.06 11.65
N THR A 189 8.28 5.09 12.74
CA THR A 189 9.70 4.72 12.78
C THR A 189 9.96 3.65 13.83
N ASN A 190 11.04 2.87 13.65
CA ASN A 190 11.33 1.70 14.49
C ASN A 190 10.12 0.78 14.64
N VAL A 191 9.40 0.60 13.54
CA VAL A 191 8.25 -0.30 13.48
C VAL A 191 8.72 -1.72 13.76
N SER A 192 8.06 -2.40 14.67
CA SER A 192 8.45 -3.75 15.14
C SER A 192 8.24 -4.86 14.11
N LEU A 193 7.61 -4.54 12.99
CA LEU A 193 7.30 -5.44 11.88
C LEU A 193 7.80 -4.83 10.57
N SER A 194 8.52 -5.61 9.76
CA SER A 194 9.07 -5.15 8.47
C SER A 194 8.61 -6.00 7.28
N GLU A 195 7.90 -7.10 7.54
CA GLU A 195 7.42 -8.03 6.52
C GLU A 195 6.14 -8.71 6.99
N GLY A 196 5.24 -9.06 6.07
CA GLY A 196 4.01 -9.81 6.33
C GLY A 196 2.97 -9.63 5.25
N SER A 197 1.79 -10.23 5.46
CA SER A 197 0.68 -10.11 4.53
C SER A 197 0.02 -8.74 4.62
N ILE A 198 -0.67 -8.35 3.55
CA ILE A 198 -1.52 -7.15 3.48
C ILE A 198 -2.96 -7.60 3.61
N CYS A 199 -3.77 -6.91 4.47
CA CYS A 199 -5.16 -7.26 4.64
C CYS A 199 -6.09 -6.08 4.35
N LEU A 200 -7.32 -6.41 3.93
CA LEU A 200 -8.46 -5.48 3.86
C LEU A 200 -9.49 -5.95 4.88
N GLN A 201 -9.91 -5.05 5.77
CA GLN A 201 -10.74 -5.37 6.91
C GLN A 201 -12.24 -5.31 6.57
N SER A 202 -13.00 -6.24 7.15
CA SER A 202 -14.46 -6.21 7.26
C SER A 202 -14.84 -5.74 8.66
N GLU A 203 -15.32 -4.49 8.79
CA GLU A 203 -15.82 -3.93 10.05
C GLU A 203 -16.84 -2.82 9.76
N GLY A 204 -17.93 -2.77 10.53
CA GLY A 204 -18.93 -1.71 10.44
C GLY A 204 -19.92 -1.89 9.30
N LYS A 205 -19.82 -1.12 8.22
CA LYS A 205 -20.72 -1.11 7.06
C LYS A 205 -19.96 -1.40 5.76
N ASP A 206 -20.72 -1.44 4.67
CA ASP A 206 -20.18 -1.71 3.34
C ASP A 206 -19.06 -0.75 2.96
N ILE A 207 -17.95 -1.32 2.52
CA ILE A 207 -16.82 -0.61 1.94
C ILE A 207 -16.41 -1.26 0.62
N GLU A 208 -15.92 -0.46 -0.30
CA GLU A 208 -15.48 -0.91 -1.61
C GLU A 208 -14.00 -0.60 -1.83
N PHE A 209 -13.29 -1.52 -2.51
CA PHE A 209 -11.89 -1.37 -2.88
C PHE A 209 -11.68 -1.67 -4.36
N LYS A 210 -10.74 -0.98 -4.99
CA LYS A 210 -10.23 -1.27 -6.33
C LYS A 210 -8.77 -0.84 -6.46
N ASN A 211 -8.12 -1.17 -7.57
CA ASN A 211 -6.74 -0.77 -7.86
C ASN A 211 -5.79 -1.03 -6.68
N VAL A 212 -5.87 -2.26 -6.13
CA VAL A 212 -5.02 -2.70 -5.00
C VAL A 212 -3.76 -3.34 -5.57
N PHE A 213 -2.63 -2.65 -5.50
CA PHE A 213 -1.34 -3.13 -6.01
C PHE A 213 -0.18 -2.56 -5.19
N LEU A 214 0.96 -3.20 -5.29
CA LEU A 214 2.20 -2.67 -4.73
C LEU A 214 3.30 -2.58 -5.80
N THR A 215 4.26 -1.70 -5.55
CA THR A 215 5.50 -1.57 -6.31
C THR A 215 6.66 -1.87 -5.39
N ASN A 216 7.50 -2.81 -5.75
CA ASN A 216 8.69 -3.17 -4.99
C ASN A 216 9.65 -1.97 -4.94
N LEU A 217 10.18 -1.67 -3.75
CA LEU A 217 11.16 -0.59 -3.54
C LEU A 217 12.60 -1.10 -3.68
N GLU A 218 12.84 -2.41 -3.57
CA GLU A 218 14.13 -2.99 -3.92
C GLU A 218 14.27 -3.06 -5.44
N SER A 219 15.36 -2.50 -5.97
CA SER A 219 15.74 -2.77 -7.35
C SER A 219 16.00 -4.27 -7.48
N LEU A 220 15.52 -4.88 -8.59
CA LEU A 220 15.90 -6.24 -8.96
C LEU A 220 17.43 -6.34 -9.03
N ARG A 221 18.07 -6.66 -7.91
CA ARG A 221 19.44 -7.16 -7.94
C ARG A 221 19.33 -8.46 -8.73
N LEU A 222 19.82 -8.44 -9.98
CA LEU A 222 20.01 -9.62 -10.80
C LEU A 222 20.60 -10.69 -9.88
N ARG A 223 19.78 -11.71 -9.53
CA ARG A 223 20.27 -12.90 -8.86
C ARG A 223 21.21 -13.57 -9.84
N GLY A 224 22.50 -13.21 -9.74
CA GLY A 224 23.55 -13.91 -10.45
C GLY A 224 23.42 -15.39 -10.13
N LYS A 225 23.13 -16.18 -11.15
CA LYS A 225 23.23 -17.64 -11.06
C LYS A 225 24.66 -17.96 -10.60
N LYS A 226 24.79 -18.53 -9.41
CA LYS A 226 25.96 -19.32 -9.04
C LYS A 226 25.80 -20.74 -9.58
#